data_1af2294d5c9d89821f7a49b91edb7a04
#
_entry.id   1af2294d5c9d89821f7a49b91edb7a04
#
_cell.length_a   1.000
_cell.length_b   1.000
_cell.length_c   1.000
_cell.angle_alpha   90.00
_cell.angle_beta   90.00
_cell.angle_gamma   90.00
#
_symmetry.space_group_name_H-M   'P 1'
#
loop_
_entity.id
_entity.type
_entity.pdbx_description
1 polymer ?
#
loop_
_entity_poly.entity_id
_entity_poly.type
_entity_poly.pdbx_seq_one_letter_code
_entity_poly.pdbx_strand_id
1 'polypeptide(L)'
;ITAGLRYHLQTPEEVRLVWQVRLHMRNGQNVWQIMVDATSGEILHYRDQVLHCSFDKAEDCETAGHDHRGHQHREHYGAAKFAPSVSASDYQVASGGTYNVFALPLESPSHGGRTIEVNPADELASPFGWHDVTGDDTPDYTITRGNNVHAYHDIFDLNEPLGGEPDGGPELNFDYPLDLDVRRPFTQLDPTITNLFYWNNIIHDICY
;
A
#
# COMPACT_ATOMS: atom_id res chain seq x y z
N ILE A 1 21.56 13.32 11.25
CA ILE A 1 20.50 14.06 11.96
C ILE A 1 20.14 15.27 11.11
N THR A 2 18.86 15.45 10.84
CA THR A 2 18.33 16.67 10.24
C THR A 2 17.31 17.30 11.18
N ALA A 3 17.27 18.63 11.25
CA ALA A 3 16.31 19.34 12.07
C ALA A 3 15.77 20.56 11.32
N GLY A 4 14.50 20.88 11.53
CA GLY A 4 13.86 22.05 10.95
C GLY A 4 12.69 22.54 11.80
N LEU A 5 12.45 23.85 11.82
CA LEU A 5 11.30 24.45 12.49
C LEU A 5 10.02 24.18 11.68
N ARG A 6 8.96 23.80 12.39
CA ARG A 6 7.63 23.52 11.84
C ARG A 6 6.55 24.01 12.79
N TYR A 7 5.38 24.30 12.22
CA TYR A 7 4.16 24.42 13.02
C TYR A 7 3.55 23.05 13.21
N HIS A 8 3.23 22.70 14.44
CA HIS A 8 2.58 21.46 14.82
C HIS A 8 1.21 21.75 15.42
N LEU A 9 0.18 21.14 14.85
CA LEU A 9 -1.19 21.23 15.35
C LEU A 9 -1.35 20.19 16.46
N GLN A 10 -1.35 20.64 17.71
CA GLN A 10 -1.50 19.75 18.87
C GLN A 10 -2.98 19.40 19.10
N THR A 11 -3.85 20.39 18.93
CA THR A 11 -5.31 20.23 18.90
C THR A 11 -5.86 21.10 17.77
N PRO A 12 -7.13 20.94 17.32
CA PRO A 12 -7.73 21.80 16.31
C PRO A 12 -7.62 23.31 16.57
N GLU A 13 -7.38 23.69 17.84
CA GLU A 13 -7.35 25.09 18.30
C GLU A 13 -5.94 25.52 18.76
N GLU A 14 -4.97 24.60 18.86
CA GLU A 14 -3.65 24.87 19.40
C GLU A 14 -2.54 24.49 18.41
N VAL A 15 -1.80 25.52 17.96
CA VAL A 15 -0.65 25.39 17.08
C VAL A 15 0.60 25.73 17.87
N ARG A 16 1.60 24.84 17.88
CA ARG A 16 2.90 25.07 18.51
C ARG A 16 4.01 25.13 17.46
N LEU A 17 5.00 25.96 17.75
CA LEU A 17 6.26 25.97 16.99
C LEU A 17 7.14 24.85 17.56
N VAL A 18 7.56 23.93 16.69
CA VAL A 18 8.35 22.77 17.09
C VAL A 18 9.60 22.61 16.23
N TRP A 19 10.64 22.05 16.80
CA TRP A 19 11.72 21.45 16.07
C TRP A 19 11.31 20.03 15.65
N GLN A 20 11.19 19.79 14.36
CA GLN A 20 11.08 18.47 13.81
C GLN A 20 12.48 17.92 13.59
N VAL A 21 12.88 16.95 14.39
CA VAL A 21 14.18 16.28 14.30
C VAL A 21 14.01 14.91 13.68
N ARG A 22 14.80 14.60 12.66
CA ARG A 22 14.89 13.24 12.10
C ARG A 22 16.25 12.65 12.47
N LEU A 23 16.22 11.52 13.17
CA LEU A 23 17.38 10.83 13.68
C LEU A 23 17.52 9.47 12.99
N HIS A 24 18.49 9.33 12.11
CA HIS A 24 18.85 8.04 11.51
C HIS A 24 19.79 7.30 12.45
N MET A 25 19.39 6.12 12.90
CA MET A 25 20.25 5.28 13.73
C MET A 25 21.36 4.64 12.88
N ARG A 26 22.56 4.50 13.47
CA ARG A 26 23.72 3.94 12.74
C ARG A 26 23.56 2.49 12.32
N ASN A 27 22.71 1.74 12.99
CA ASN A 27 22.38 0.35 12.64
C ASN A 27 21.42 0.24 11.43
N GLY A 28 20.91 1.36 10.92
CA GLY A 28 19.97 1.39 9.80
C GLY A 28 18.56 0.85 10.11
N GLN A 29 18.31 0.40 11.35
CA GLN A 29 17.05 -0.26 11.71
C GLN A 29 15.96 0.71 12.11
N ASN A 30 16.29 1.93 12.50
CA ASN A 30 15.32 2.92 12.98
C ASN A 30 15.58 4.29 12.40
N VAL A 31 14.50 4.99 12.07
CA VAL A 31 14.48 6.40 11.68
C VAL A 31 13.46 7.12 12.54
N TRP A 32 13.94 7.75 13.60
CA TRP A 32 13.06 8.45 14.52
C TRP A 32 12.71 9.84 14.00
N GLN A 33 11.43 10.15 14.01
CA GLN A 33 10.91 11.51 13.87
C GLN A 33 10.47 11.99 15.25
N ILE A 34 11.09 13.08 15.72
CA ILE A 34 10.87 13.63 17.06
C ILE A 34 10.40 15.07 16.90
N MET A 35 9.35 15.44 17.60
CA MET A 35 8.86 16.82 17.67
C MET A 35 9.15 17.37 19.05
N VAL A 36 9.93 18.44 19.08
CA VAL A 36 10.37 19.12 20.31
C VAL A 36 9.80 20.54 20.30
N ASP A 37 9.10 20.93 21.36
CA ASP A 37 8.61 22.29 21.51
C ASP A 37 9.77 23.28 21.45
N ALA A 38 9.67 24.27 20.54
CA ALA A 38 10.77 25.21 20.28
C ALA A 38 11.03 26.18 21.45
N THR A 39 10.07 26.29 22.36
CA THR A 39 10.13 27.21 23.49
C THR A 39 10.57 26.51 24.78
N SER A 40 9.97 25.37 25.08
CA SER A 40 10.20 24.63 26.32
C SER A 40 11.28 23.53 26.18
N GLY A 41 11.55 23.06 24.97
CA GLY A 41 12.42 21.91 24.75
C GLY A 41 11.78 20.57 25.11
N GLU A 42 10.49 20.54 25.40
CA GLU A 42 9.74 19.32 25.69
C GLU A 42 9.54 18.48 24.44
N ILE A 43 9.69 17.15 24.57
CA ILE A 43 9.35 16.23 23.48
C ILE A 43 7.84 16.05 23.47
N LEU A 44 7.18 16.57 22.44
CA LEU A 44 5.73 16.51 22.29
C LEU A 44 5.28 15.20 21.63
N HIS A 45 6.08 14.69 20.70
CA HIS A 45 5.76 13.49 19.94
C HIS A 45 7.03 12.85 19.39
N TYR A 46 7.04 11.52 19.33
CA TYR A 46 8.07 10.78 18.59
C TYR A 46 7.48 9.51 17.97
N ARG A 47 8.00 9.13 16.82
CA ARG A 47 7.64 7.89 16.15
C ARG A 47 8.82 7.34 15.35
N ASP A 48 8.90 6.04 15.26
CA ASP A 48 9.76 5.40 14.26
C ASP A 48 9.09 5.48 12.89
N GLN A 49 9.83 5.89 11.87
CA GLN A 49 9.35 5.95 10.48
C GLN A 49 9.62 4.63 9.73
N VAL A 50 10.39 3.72 10.33
CA VAL A 50 10.62 2.40 9.77
C VAL A 50 9.56 1.46 10.31
N LEU A 51 8.83 0.82 9.39
CA LEU A 51 7.91 -0.26 9.73
C LEU A 51 8.74 -1.51 10.01
N HIS A 52 8.68 -1.99 11.24
CA HIS A 52 9.30 -3.24 11.63
C HIS A 52 8.26 -4.36 11.49
N CYS A 53 8.38 -5.16 10.43
CA CYS A 53 7.66 -6.43 10.35
C CYS A 53 8.48 -7.47 11.13
N SER A 54 8.01 -7.90 12.28
CA SER A 54 8.58 -9.08 12.95
C SER A 54 8.04 -10.32 12.23
N PHE A 55 8.82 -10.86 11.32
CA PHE A 55 8.51 -12.11 10.62
C PHE A 55 8.76 -13.35 11.49
N ASP A 56 9.14 -13.17 12.75
CA ASP A 56 9.41 -14.25 13.67
C ASP A 56 8.11 -14.73 14.33
N LYS A 57 7.67 -15.89 13.84
CA LYS A 57 6.80 -16.90 14.45
C LYS A 57 5.66 -16.39 15.37
N ALA A 58 4.45 -16.63 14.93
CA ALA A 58 3.22 -16.51 15.73
C ALA A 58 3.23 -17.27 17.08
N GLU A 59 4.27 -18.06 17.38
CA GLU A 59 4.37 -18.85 18.59
C GLU A 59 5.02 -18.10 19.77
N ASP A 60 5.74 -16.99 19.53
CA ASP A 60 6.46 -16.28 20.61
C ASP A 60 5.66 -15.13 21.23
N CYS A 61 4.47 -14.83 20.72
CA CYS A 61 3.63 -13.73 21.23
C CYS A 61 2.91 -14.07 22.55
N GLU A 62 2.79 -15.36 22.91
CA GLU A 62 2.10 -15.79 24.13
C GLU A 62 3.00 -15.84 25.38
N THR A 63 4.34 -15.79 25.24
CA THR A 63 5.25 -15.99 26.37
C THR A 63 6.02 -14.77 26.84
N ALA A 64 6.06 -13.69 26.07
CA ALA A 64 6.62 -12.43 26.53
C ALA A 64 5.48 -11.56 27.09
N GLY A 65 5.37 -11.50 28.41
CA GLY A 65 4.39 -10.69 29.14
C GLY A 65 4.58 -9.18 28.90
N HIS A 66 4.40 -8.73 27.68
CA HIS A 66 4.27 -7.33 27.32
C HIS A 66 2.83 -6.91 27.57
N ASP A 67 2.67 -6.08 28.59
CA ASP A 67 1.41 -5.44 28.95
C ASP A 67 0.96 -4.52 27.79
N HIS A 68 0.09 -5.03 26.92
CA HIS A 68 -0.54 -4.30 25.82
C HIS A 68 -1.64 -3.33 26.29
N ARG A 69 -1.54 -2.82 27.53
CA ARG A 69 -2.41 -1.77 28.04
C ARG A 69 -2.07 -0.43 27.40
N GLY A 70 -2.52 -0.22 26.18
CA GLY A 70 -2.37 1.11 25.54
C GLY A 70 -2.79 1.17 24.09
N HIS A 71 -2.82 0.09 23.38
CA HIS A 71 -3.39 0.09 22.04
C HIS A 71 -4.86 -0.33 22.12
N GLN A 72 -5.72 0.66 22.32
CA GLN A 72 -7.11 0.51 21.93
C GLN A 72 -7.11 0.39 20.41
N HIS A 73 -7.07 -0.82 19.88
CA HIS A 73 -7.59 -1.09 18.55
C HIS A 73 -9.03 -0.62 18.59
N ARG A 74 -9.25 0.59 18.09
CA ARG A 74 -10.58 1.07 17.84
C ARG A 74 -11.14 0.12 16.79
N GLU A 75 -11.92 -0.86 17.25
CA GLU A 75 -12.80 -1.68 16.41
C GLU A 75 -13.85 -0.74 15.78
N HIS A 76 -13.43 -0.04 14.73
CA HIS A 76 -14.30 0.73 13.86
C HIS A 76 -13.94 0.48 12.40
N TYR A 77 -13.72 -0.77 12.07
CA TYR A 77 -14.17 -1.25 10.79
C TYR A 77 -15.46 -2.02 11.08
N GLY A 78 -16.56 -1.29 11.13
CA GLY A 78 -17.85 -1.90 10.88
C GLY A 78 -17.63 -2.70 9.60
N ALA A 79 -17.84 -4.02 9.69
CA ALA A 79 -17.85 -4.86 8.50
C ALA A 79 -18.80 -4.19 7.51
N ALA A 80 -18.25 -3.49 6.54
CA ALA A 80 -18.98 -3.12 5.36
C ALA A 80 -19.49 -4.46 4.84
N LYS A 81 -20.81 -4.64 4.92
CA LYS A 81 -21.45 -5.80 4.37
C LYS A 81 -21.30 -5.69 2.86
N PHE A 82 -20.17 -6.13 2.34
CA PHE A 82 -20.07 -6.52 0.96
C PHE A 82 -20.90 -7.79 0.85
N ALA A 83 -22.19 -7.64 0.61
CA ALA A 83 -23.04 -8.72 0.18
C ALA A 83 -22.85 -8.84 -1.35
N PRO A 84 -22.17 -9.86 -1.84
CA PRO A 84 -22.22 -10.20 -3.26
C PRO A 84 -23.52 -10.96 -3.50
N SER A 85 -24.55 -10.26 -3.92
CA SER A 85 -25.72 -10.90 -4.49
C SER A 85 -26.31 -10.06 -5.60
N VAL A 86 -25.56 -9.99 -6.70
CA VAL A 86 -26.13 -9.71 -8.01
C VAL A 86 -25.62 -10.81 -8.93
N SER A 87 -26.52 -11.53 -9.56
CA SER A 87 -26.20 -12.63 -10.47
C SER A 87 -25.39 -12.09 -11.65
N ALA A 88 -24.28 -12.75 -11.93
CA ALA A 88 -23.26 -12.41 -12.93
C ALA A 88 -23.74 -12.52 -14.40
N SER A 89 -24.94 -12.06 -14.75
CA SER A 89 -25.44 -12.26 -16.11
C SER A 89 -25.87 -11.02 -16.89
N ASP A 90 -25.81 -9.79 -16.35
CA ASP A 90 -26.30 -8.63 -17.09
C ASP A 90 -25.48 -7.35 -16.95
N TYR A 91 -24.24 -7.40 -16.43
CA TYR A 91 -23.31 -6.29 -16.53
C TYR A 91 -22.26 -6.62 -17.59
N GLN A 92 -22.23 -5.83 -18.66
CA GLN A 92 -21.04 -5.71 -19.48
C GLN A 92 -20.00 -5.05 -18.57
N VAL A 93 -19.09 -5.88 -18.09
CA VAL A 93 -18.01 -5.44 -17.20
C VAL A 93 -17.14 -4.51 -18.03
N ALA A 94 -17.16 -3.22 -17.69
CA ALA A 94 -16.12 -2.32 -18.11
C ALA A 94 -14.77 -3.00 -17.92
N SER A 95 -13.84 -2.82 -18.83
CA SER A 95 -12.55 -3.50 -19.00
C SER A 95 -11.75 -3.70 -17.72
N GLY A 96 -12.21 -4.59 -16.86
CA GLY A 96 -11.59 -4.91 -15.60
C GLY A 96 -10.56 -6.01 -15.76
N GLY A 97 -9.36 -5.81 -15.18
CA GLY A 97 -8.27 -6.78 -15.26
C GLY A 97 -8.39 -7.93 -14.26
N THR A 98 -7.55 -8.93 -14.47
CA THR A 98 -7.36 -10.08 -13.57
C THR A 98 -5.96 -10.00 -12.97
N TYR A 99 -5.86 -10.05 -11.64
CA TYR A 99 -4.61 -9.84 -10.92
C TYR A 99 -4.34 -10.97 -9.94
N ASN A 100 -3.20 -11.61 -10.04
CA ASN A 100 -2.75 -12.61 -9.06
C ASN A 100 -1.86 -11.91 -8.00
N VAL A 101 -2.47 -11.56 -6.86
CA VAL A 101 -1.88 -10.65 -5.87
C VAL A 101 -2.11 -11.12 -4.43
N PHE A 102 -1.37 -10.56 -3.49
CA PHE A 102 -1.72 -10.64 -2.08
C PHE A 102 -2.82 -9.62 -1.81
N ALA A 103 -4.07 -10.06 -1.94
CA ALA A 103 -5.22 -9.19 -1.87
C ALA A 103 -5.61 -8.85 -0.42
N LEU A 104 -6.36 -7.75 -0.26
CA LEU A 104 -6.98 -7.40 1.02
C LEU A 104 -7.82 -8.60 1.56
N PRO A 105 -7.74 -8.97 2.85
CA PRO A 105 -7.09 -8.25 3.96
C PRO A 105 -5.64 -8.69 4.28
N LEU A 106 -4.95 -9.35 3.37
CA LEU A 106 -3.59 -9.85 3.63
C LEU A 106 -2.58 -8.69 3.69
N GLU A 107 -1.89 -8.56 4.81
CA GLU A 107 -0.86 -7.53 5.02
C GLU A 107 0.50 -7.90 4.41
N SER A 108 0.77 -9.19 4.27
CA SER A 108 2.05 -9.68 3.76
C SER A 108 1.99 -11.14 3.31
N PRO A 109 2.98 -11.62 2.54
CA PRO A 109 3.10 -13.02 2.13
C PRO A 109 3.16 -14.02 3.30
N SER A 110 3.52 -13.56 4.51
CA SER A 110 3.58 -14.42 5.71
C SER A 110 2.20 -14.75 6.25
N HIS A 111 1.17 -14.01 5.88
CA HIS A 111 -0.19 -14.16 6.40
C HIS A 111 -1.10 -14.98 5.47
N GLY A 112 -0.65 -15.32 4.29
CA GLY A 112 -1.41 -16.14 3.36
C GLY A 112 -0.85 -16.16 1.95
N GLY A 113 -1.50 -16.91 1.07
CA GLY A 113 -1.16 -17.01 -0.35
C GLY A 113 -1.78 -15.89 -1.18
N ARG A 114 -1.34 -15.76 -2.42
CA ARG A 114 -1.98 -14.88 -3.41
C ARG A 114 -3.34 -15.42 -3.82
N THR A 115 -4.22 -14.52 -4.24
CA THR A 115 -5.52 -14.80 -4.83
C THR A 115 -5.65 -14.15 -6.19
N ILE A 116 -6.53 -14.72 -7.02
CA ILE A 116 -6.91 -14.10 -8.30
C ILE A 116 -8.06 -13.14 -8.03
N GLU A 117 -7.80 -11.87 -8.21
CA GLU A 117 -8.80 -10.80 -8.12
C GLU A 117 -9.26 -10.44 -9.53
N VAL A 118 -10.58 -10.47 -9.76
CA VAL A 118 -11.19 -10.17 -11.05
C VAL A 118 -12.00 -8.88 -10.92
N ASN A 119 -11.67 -7.88 -11.71
CA ASN A 119 -12.32 -6.55 -11.69
C ASN A 119 -12.42 -5.95 -10.30
N PRO A 120 -11.30 -5.79 -9.58
CA PRO A 120 -11.33 -5.33 -8.18
C PRO A 120 -11.61 -3.83 -8.01
N ALA A 121 -11.75 -3.06 -9.09
CA ALA A 121 -12.01 -1.63 -9.06
C ALA A 121 -13.36 -1.31 -8.40
N ASP A 122 -13.40 -0.28 -7.55
CA ASP A 122 -14.64 0.21 -6.95
C ASP A 122 -15.47 0.99 -8.00
N GLU A 123 -16.77 0.70 -8.09
CA GLU A 123 -17.65 1.28 -9.11
C GLU A 123 -17.84 2.81 -8.98
N LEU A 124 -17.63 3.37 -7.80
CA LEU A 124 -17.75 4.81 -7.56
C LEU A 124 -16.42 5.53 -7.73
N ALA A 125 -15.36 4.95 -7.18
CA ALA A 125 -14.03 5.56 -7.19
C ALA A 125 -13.32 5.39 -8.53
N SER A 126 -13.56 4.27 -9.22
CA SER A 126 -12.94 3.89 -10.49
C SER A 126 -13.98 3.34 -11.47
N PRO A 127 -14.98 4.15 -11.91
CA PRO A 127 -16.15 3.68 -12.63
C PRO A 127 -15.84 3.06 -14.01
N PHE A 128 -14.68 3.34 -14.58
CA PHE A 128 -14.21 2.77 -15.84
C PHE A 128 -13.13 1.69 -15.64
N GLY A 129 -12.96 1.22 -14.39
CA GLY A 129 -11.85 0.35 -14.02
C GLY A 129 -10.53 1.12 -13.88
N TRP A 130 -9.43 0.38 -13.77
CA TRP A 130 -8.13 1.00 -13.49
C TRP A 130 -7.31 1.36 -14.73
N HIS A 131 -7.62 0.76 -15.89
CA HIS A 131 -6.84 0.87 -17.13
C HIS A 131 -7.45 1.79 -18.20
N ASP A 132 -8.72 2.16 -18.04
CA ASP A 132 -9.41 3.08 -18.92
C ASP A 132 -9.30 4.52 -18.35
N VAL A 133 -8.62 5.38 -19.06
CA VAL A 133 -8.39 6.79 -18.70
C VAL A 133 -9.36 7.71 -19.43
N THR A 134 -9.82 7.27 -20.61
CA THR A 134 -10.71 8.07 -21.48
C THR A 134 -12.19 7.90 -21.16
N GLY A 135 -12.56 6.80 -20.47
CA GLY A 135 -13.94 6.52 -20.09
C GLY A 135 -14.80 6.06 -21.26
N ASP A 136 -14.21 5.35 -22.21
CA ASP A 136 -14.90 4.84 -23.39
C ASP A 136 -15.19 3.33 -23.33
N ASP A 137 -15.09 2.74 -22.12
CA ASP A 137 -15.28 1.32 -21.83
C ASP A 137 -14.24 0.38 -22.48
N THR A 138 -13.11 0.95 -22.91
CA THR A 138 -11.97 0.19 -23.42
C THR A 138 -10.69 0.55 -22.70
N PRO A 139 -9.81 -0.42 -22.37
CA PRO A 139 -8.57 -0.09 -21.70
C PRO A 139 -7.62 0.70 -22.60
N ASP A 140 -7.19 1.86 -22.15
CA ASP A 140 -6.17 2.67 -22.82
C ASP A 140 -4.77 2.03 -22.66
N TYR A 141 -4.57 1.23 -21.62
CA TYR A 141 -3.29 0.58 -21.33
C TYR A 141 -3.49 -0.90 -21.01
N THR A 142 -2.61 -1.73 -21.55
CA THR A 142 -2.52 -3.17 -21.22
C THR A 142 -1.46 -3.47 -20.15
N ILE A 143 -0.68 -2.46 -19.78
CA ILE A 143 0.39 -2.52 -18.78
C ILE A 143 -0.10 -2.05 -17.41
N THR A 144 0.74 -2.14 -16.36
CA THR A 144 0.44 -1.65 -15.00
C THR A 144 0.40 -0.12 -14.94
N ARG A 145 -0.47 0.45 -15.76
CA ARG A 145 -0.73 1.87 -15.88
C ARG A 145 -2.22 2.12 -16.05
N GLY A 146 -2.68 3.25 -15.51
CA GLY A 146 -4.04 3.71 -15.66
C GLY A 146 -4.22 5.13 -15.15
N ASN A 147 -5.45 5.45 -14.73
CA ASN A 147 -5.79 6.81 -14.31
C ASN A 147 -5.10 7.20 -12.99
N ASN A 148 -5.04 6.27 -12.03
CA ASN A 148 -4.62 6.57 -10.68
C ASN A 148 -3.16 6.17 -10.41
N VAL A 149 -2.67 5.13 -11.09
CA VAL A 149 -1.38 4.50 -10.81
C VAL A 149 -0.63 4.21 -12.10
N HIS A 150 0.68 4.44 -12.07
CA HIS A 150 1.64 3.95 -13.04
C HIS A 150 2.75 3.23 -12.26
N ALA A 151 2.73 1.89 -12.24
CA ALA A 151 3.69 1.08 -11.51
C ALA A 151 4.70 0.43 -12.45
N TYR A 152 5.98 0.62 -12.16
CA TYR A 152 7.10 0.10 -12.94
C TYR A 152 8.35 -0.06 -12.07
N HIS A 153 9.36 -0.76 -12.56
CA HIS A 153 10.68 -0.75 -11.94
C HIS A 153 11.55 0.38 -12.52
N ASP A 154 12.31 1.03 -11.65
CA ASP A 154 13.29 2.05 -12.02
C ASP A 154 14.69 1.65 -11.56
N ILE A 155 15.25 0.60 -12.18
CA ILE A 155 16.57 0.05 -11.80
C ILE A 155 17.74 0.96 -12.16
N PHE A 156 17.49 1.97 -12.99
CA PHE A 156 18.51 2.91 -13.44
C PHE A 156 18.40 4.29 -12.80
N ASP A 157 17.40 4.49 -11.89
CA ASP A 157 17.14 5.77 -11.21
C ASP A 157 16.94 6.94 -12.20
N LEU A 158 16.18 6.67 -13.27
CA LEU A 158 15.89 7.65 -14.33
C LEU A 158 14.49 8.26 -14.24
N ASN A 159 13.63 7.74 -13.38
CA ASN A 159 12.20 8.01 -13.32
C ASN A 159 11.48 7.75 -14.65
N GLU A 160 11.94 6.71 -15.35
CA GLU A 160 11.42 6.28 -16.64
C GLU A 160 11.16 4.76 -16.60
N PRO A 161 10.02 4.29 -17.10
CA PRO A 161 9.67 2.86 -17.02
C PRO A 161 10.55 1.98 -17.90
N LEU A 162 11.08 2.47 -19.01
CA LEU A 162 11.96 1.78 -19.96
C LEU A 162 11.54 0.36 -20.32
N GLY A 163 10.23 0.08 -20.35
CA GLY A 163 9.66 -1.26 -20.57
C GLY A 163 9.65 -2.12 -19.29
N GLY A 164 9.75 -1.51 -18.13
CA GLY A 164 9.70 -2.17 -16.83
C GLY A 164 8.30 -2.29 -16.24
N GLU A 165 7.27 -2.22 -17.09
CA GLU A 165 5.87 -2.42 -16.70
C GLU A 165 5.43 -3.84 -17.08
N PRO A 166 4.83 -4.62 -16.16
CA PRO A 166 4.09 -5.82 -16.50
C PRO A 166 2.98 -5.56 -17.51
N ASP A 167 2.86 -6.40 -18.53
CA ASP A 167 1.85 -6.29 -19.58
C ASP A 167 0.85 -7.46 -19.48
N GLY A 168 -0.41 -7.15 -19.12
CA GLY A 168 -1.52 -8.13 -19.05
C GLY A 168 -2.11 -8.49 -20.40
N GLY A 169 -1.64 -7.86 -21.49
CA GLY A 169 -2.17 -8.03 -22.82
C GLY A 169 -3.61 -7.51 -22.98
N PRO A 170 -4.26 -7.77 -24.12
CA PRO A 170 -5.61 -7.27 -24.39
C PRO A 170 -6.67 -7.74 -23.38
N GLU A 171 -6.43 -8.85 -22.70
CA GLU A 171 -7.34 -9.43 -21.69
C GLU A 171 -7.05 -8.89 -20.27
N LEU A 172 -6.05 -8.01 -20.12
CA LEU A 172 -5.59 -7.47 -18.84
C LEU A 172 -5.32 -8.57 -17.80
N ASN A 173 -4.65 -9.64 -18.21
CA ASN A 173 -4.37 -10.78 -17.35
C ASN A 173 -2.98 -10.67 -16.73
N PHE A 174 -2.92 -10.22 -15.47
CA PHE A 174 -1.70 -10.04 -14.69
C PHE A 174 -1.45 -11.24 -13.75
N ASP A 175 -1.54 -12.46 -14.30
CA ASP A 175 -1.24 -13.70 -13.58
C ASP A 175 0.20 -14.14 -13.82
N TYR A 176 1.15 -13.56 -13.05
CA TYR A 176 2.56 -13.87 -13.12
C TYR A 176 2.98 -14.86 -12.02
N PRO A 177 3.86 -15.83 -12.31
CA PRO A 177 4.39 -16.74 -11.30
C PRO A 177 5.23 -15.96 -10.27
N LEU A 178 5.12 -16.33 -8.99
CA LEU A 178 5.94 -15.80 -7.91
C LEU A 178 6.55 -16.97 -7.13
N ASP A 179 7.87 -16.96 -6.98
CA ASP A 179 8.61 -17.89 -6.16
C ASP A 179 9.33 -17.14 -5.02
N LEU A 180 8.79 -17.24 -3.81
CA LEU A 180 9.33 -16.57 -2.63
C LEU A 180 10.63 -17.19 -2.11
N ASP A 181 11.00 -18.41 -2.56
CA ASP A 181 12.25 -19.06 -2.20
C ASP A 181 13.44 -18.53 -3.02
N VAL A 182 13.16 -17.81 -4.10
CA VAL A 182 14.19 -17.18 -4.93
C VAL A 182 14.75 -15.93 -4.26
N ARG A 183 16.05 -15.95 -3.94
CA ARG A 183 16.75 -14.87 -3.24
C ARG A 183 17.06 -13.63 -4.10
N ARG A 184 16.62 -13.58 -5.34
CA ARG A 184 16.92 -12.48 -6.28
C ARG A 184 15.65 -11.71 -6.61
N PRO A 185 15.34 -10.61 -5.91
CA PRO A 185 14.07 -9.86 -6.10
C PRO A 185 13.83 -9.42 -7.55
N PHE A 186 14.87 -9.04 -8.29
CA PHE A 186 14.74 -8.58 -9.68
C PHE A 186 14.40 -9.67 -10.70
N THR A 187 14.33 -10.94 -10.30
CA THR A 187 13.77 -12.01 -11.14
C THR A 187 12.25 -12.19 -10.92
N GLN A 188 11.69 -11.42 -10.00
CA GLN A 188 10.28 -11.49 -9.59
C GLN A 188 9.60 -10.11 -9.76
N LEU A 189 10.03 -9.34 -10.78
CA LEU A 189 9.54 -7.96 -10.95
C LEU A 189 8.07 -7.91 -11.33
N ASP A 190 7.64 -8.70 -12.30
CA ASP A 190 6.25 -8.66 -12.80
C ASP A 190 5.21 -8.92 -11.71
N PRO A 191 5.28 -10.00 -10.91
CA PRO A 191 4.33 -10.20 -9.83
C PRO A 191 4.44 -9.14 -8.74
N THR A 192 5.64 -8.60 -8.48
CA THR A 192 5.86 -7.56 -7.47
C THR A 192 5.25 -6.23 -7.90
N ILE A 193 5.45 -5.82 -9.16
CA ILE A 193 4.91 -4.58 -9.72
C ILE A 193 3.39 -4.68 -9.87
N THR A 194 2.88 -5.85 -10.27
CA THR A 194 1.44 -6.13 -10.31
C THR A 194 0.81 -5.94 -8.92
N ASN A 195 1.45 -6.48 -7.89
CA ASN A 195 0.98 -6.31 -6.51
C ASN A 195 1.03 -4.85 -6.05
N LEU A 196 2.06 -4.10 -6.44
CA LEU A 196 2.18 -2.66 -6.18
C LEU A 196 1.07 -1.87 -6.88
N PHE A 197 0.79 -2.18 -8.16
CA PHE A 197 -0.29 -1.57 -8.93
C PHE A 197 -1.65 -1.81 -8.28
N TYR A 198 -1.94 -3.06 -7.91
CA TYR A 198 -3.17 -3.46 -7.21
C TYR A 198 -3.34 -2.66 -5.91
N TRP A 199 -2.36 -2.67 -5.01
CA TRP A 199 -2.50 -2.02 -3.71
C TRP A 199 -2.65 -0.51 -3.79
N ASN A 200 -1.97 0.16 -4.72
CA ASN A 200 -2.13 1.61 -4.86
C ASN A 200 -3.51 1.98 -5.40
N ASN A 201 -4.07 1.21 -6.31
CA ASN A 201 -5.44 1.41 -6.77
C ASN A 201 -6.47 1.10 -5.67
N ILE A 202 -6.31 0.02 -4.91
CA ILE A 202 -7.17 -0.29 -3.74
C ILE A 202 -7.13 0.84 -2.70
N ILE A 203 -5.94 1.39 -2.41
CA ILE A 203 -5.81 2.53 -1.50
C ILE A 203 -6.53 3.76 -2.05
N HIS A 204 -6.40 4.04 -3.34
CA HIS A 204 -7.15 5.12 -3.99
C HIS A 204 -8.65 4.90 -3.79
N ASP A 205 -9.16 3.73 -4.14
CA ASP A 205 -10.59 3.42 -4.11
C ASP A 205 -11.17 3.45 -2.67
N ILE A 206 -10.38 3.08 -1.66
CA ILE A 206 -10.77 3.19 -0.24
C ILE A 206 -10.79 4.65 0.24
N CYS A 207 -9.90 5.51 -0.28
CA CYS A 207 -9.76 6.90 0.16
C CYS A 207 -10.66 7.88 -0.60
N TYR A 208 -11.32 7.43 -1.66
CA TYR A 208 -12.24 8.22 -2.47
C TYR A 208 -13.49 8.58 -1.67
#